data_830076f0bb31cfc1cb34a0446b202219
#
_entry.id   830076f0bb31cfc1cb34a0446b202219
#
_cell.length_a   1.000
_cell.length_b   1.000
_cell.length_c   1.000
_cell.angle_alpha   90.00
_cell.angle_beta   90.00
_cell.angle_gamma   90.00
#
_symmetry.space_group_name_H-M   'P 1'
#
loop_
_entity.id
_entity.type
_entity.pdbx_description
1 polymer ?
#
loop_
_entity_poly.entity_id
_entity_poly.type
_entity_poly.pdbx_seq_one_letter_code
_entity_poly.pdbx_strand_id
1 'polypeptide(L)'
;MNIKNIKSAFPIFKQKINGKPLVYLDSANSSQKPKVVINRMSNFYETEFSNVGRSVHSLAVKATNRFEESRDKVQKYLNAKHREEIIFTKSATESINLIASSFGDKFIKEGDEILTTELE
;
A
#
# COMPACT_ATOMS: atom_id res chain seq x y z
N MET A 1 -18.71 4.19 -15.84
CA MET A 1 -18.41 4.34 -14.39
C MET A 1 -18.97 5.66 -13.89
N ASN A 2 -19.81 5.68 -12.84
CA ASN A 2 -20.44 6.93 -12.36
C ASN A 2 -19.54 7.63 -11.35
N ILE A 3 -18.94 8.76 -11.75
CA ILE A 3 -18.01 9.55 -10.91
C ILE A 3 -18.65 9.99 -9.57
N LYS A 4 -19.96 10.28 -9.57
CA LYS A 4 -20.67 10.65 -8.32
C LYS A 4 -20.65 9.51 -7.29
N ASN A 5 -20.79 8.27 -7.74
CA ASN A 5 -20.77 7.10 -6.87
C ASN A 5 -19.36 6.85 -6.31
N ILE A 6 -18.31 7.09 -7.11
CA ILE A 6 -16.93 6.97 -6.62
C ILE A 6 -16.64 8.03 -5.57
N LYS A 7 -16.95 9.30 -5.86
CA LYS A 7 -16.72 10.40 -4.92
C LYS A 7 -17.45 10.19 -3.58
N SER A 8 -18.65 9.64 -3.59
CA SER A 8 -19.44 9.36 -2.38
C SER A 8 -18.81 8.29 -1.48
N ALA A 9 -17.96 7.41 -2.02
CA ALA A 9 -17.25 6.39 -1.24
C ALA A 9 -16.16 6.98 -0.33
N PHE A 10 -15.75 8.23 -0.54
CA PHE A 10 -14.72 8.91 0.22
C PHE A 10 -15.34 9.94 1.19
N PRO A 11 -15.37 9.68 2.50
CA PRO A 11 -16.01 10.57 3.48
C PRO A 11 -15.48 11.99 3.49
N ILE A 12 -14.19 12.18 3.19
CA ILE A 12 -13.53 13.48 3.19
C ILE A 12 -14.22 14.51 2.27
N PHE A 13 -14.81 14.06 1.15
CA PHE A 13 -15.45 14.94 0.18
C PHE A 13 -16.83 15.48 0.63
N LYS A 14 -17.30 15.09 1.83
CA LYS A 14 -18.45 15.74 2.48
C LYS A 14 -18.10 17.09 3.07
N GLN A 15 -16.82 17.38 3.24
CA GLN A 15 -16.34 18.65 3.82
C GLN A 15 -16.49 19.81 2.83
N LYS A 16 -16.61 21.00 3.41
CA LYS A 16 -16.57 22.27 2.70
C LYS A 16 -15.37 23.07 3.17
N ILE A 17 -14.68 23.69 2.25
CA ILE A 17 -13.58 24.63 2.52
C ILE A 17 -14.02 26.00 2.04
N ASN A 18 -14.05 27.00 2.93
CA ASN A 18 -14.54 28.34 2.65
C ASN A 18 -15.97 28.35 2.05
N GLY A 19 -16.86 27.50 2.59
CA GLY A 19 -18.24 27.36 2.13
C GLY A 19 -18.44 26.57 0.82
N LYS A 20 -17.36 26.19 0.12
CA LYS A 20 -17.40 25.46 -1.14
C LYS A 20 -17.08 23.98 -0.95
N PRO A 21 -17.61 23.06 -1.80
CA PRO A 21 -17.24 21.66 -1.75
C PRO A 21 -15.71 21.48 -1.89
N LEU A 22 -15.15 20.53 -1.11
CA LEU A 22 -13.72 20.21 -1.17
C LEU A 22 -13.33 19.73 -2.59
N VAL A 23 -12.31 20.36 -3.14
CA VAL A 23 -11.55 19.89 -4.31
C VAL A 23 -10.17 19.47 -3.80
N TYR A 24 -9.76 18.25 -4.11
CA TYR A 24 -8.49 17.66 -3.69
C TYR A 24 -7.72 17.17 -4.92
N LEU A 25 -6.58 17.76 -5.19
CA LEU A 25 -5.76 17.50 -6.40
C LEU A 25 -4.36 16.97 -6.08
N ASP A 26 -4.09 16.62 -4.80
CA ASP A 26 -2.78 16.18 -4.33
C ASP A 26 -2.72 14.66 -4.04
N SER A 27 -3.41 13.87 -4.86
CA SER A 27 -3.43 12.41 -4.68
C SER A 27 -2.08 11.73 -4.98
N ALA A 28 -1.20 12.39 -5.73
CA ALA A 28 0.15 11.90 -5.99
C ALA A 28 0.97 11.84 -4.70
N ASN A 29 0.83 12.84 -3.84
CA ASN A 29 1.51 12.89 -2.56
C ASN A 29 0.77 12.08 -1.48
N SER A 30 -0.56 12.24 -1.38
CA SER A 30 -1.35 11.57 -0.34
C SER A 30 -2.76 11.23 -0.82
N SER A 31 -3.02 9.95 -1.10
CA SER A 31 -4.34 9.50 -1.53
C SER A 31 -5.36 9.51 -0.38
N GLN A 32 -6.57 10.00 -0.65
CA GLN A 32 -7.68 9.93 0.29
C GLN A 32 -8.19 8.48 0.46
N LYS A 33 -8.78 8.20 1.61
CA LYS A 33 -9.18 6.84 1.95
C LYS A 33 -10.68 6.64 1.77
N PRO A 34 -11.13 5.62 1.01
CA PRO A 34 -12.54 5.29 0.92
C PRO A 34 -13.05 4.67 2.22
N LYS A 35 -14.35 4.81 2.48
CA LYS A 35 -14.99 4.35 3.73
C LYS A 35 -14.75 2.86 4.00
N VAL A 36 -14.72 2.03 2.95
CA VAL A 36 -14.45 0.59 3.08
C VAL A 36 -13.07 0.30 3.69
N VAL A 37 -12.05 1.08 3.32
CA VAL A 37 -10.69 0.93 3.89
C VAL A 37 -10.65 1.39 5.33
N ILE A 38 -11.27 2.56 5.63
CA ILE A 38 -11.36 3.08 7.01
C ILE A 38 -12.04 2.06 7.91
N ASN A 39 -13.20 1.54 7.50
CA ASN A 39 -13.94 0.55 8.27
C ASN A 39 -13.14 -0.75 8.45
N ARG A 40 -12.42 -1.20 7.41
CA ARG A 40 -11.61 -2.42 7.51
C ARG A 40 -10.47 -2.26 8.51
N MET A 41 -9.82 -1.10 8.52
CA MET A 41 -8.75 -0.80 9.50
C MET A 41 -9.30 -0.74 10.92
N SER A 42 -10.41 -0.02 11.14
CA SER A 42 -11.04 0.04 12.48
C SER A 42 -11.41 -1.36 12.97
N ASN A 43 -12.12 -2.14 12.15
CA ASN A 43 -12.51 -3.51 12.49
C ASN A 43 -11.29 -4.41 12.79
N PHE A 44 -10.19 -4.24 12.06
CA PHE A 44 -8.98 -5.01 12.32
C PHE A 44 -8.42 -4.71 13.72
N TYR A 45 -8.32 -3.44 14.08
CA TYR A 45 -7.84 -3.07 15.43
C TYR A 45 -8.80 -3.50 16.54
N GLU A 46 -10.10 -3.43 16.31
CA GLU A 46 -11.11 -3.79 17.29
C GLU A 46 -11.22 -5.30 17.53
N THR A 47 -10.96 -6.14 16.51
CA THR A 47 -11.37 -7.56 16.56
C THR A 47 -10.32 -8.57 16.12
N GLU A 48 -9.25 -8.15 15.44
CA GLU A 48 -8.31 -9.06 14.80
C GLU A 48 -6.84 -8.74 15.09
N PHE A 49 -6.54 -7.60 15.71
CA PHE A 49 -5.18 -7.12 15.88
C PHE A 49 -4.36 -8.07 16.75
N SER A 50 -3.24 -8.52 16.19
CA SER A 50 -2.22 -9.31 16.88
C SER A 50 -0.92 -9.26 16.09
N ASN A 51 0.16 -9.81 16.67
CA ASN A 51 1.42 -9.98 15.96
C ASN A 51 1.27 -10.96 14.77
N VAL A 52 1.93 -10.62 13.68
CA VAL A 52 2.10 -11.50 12.51
C VAL A 52 3.39 -12.30 12.69
N GLY A 53 3.34 -13.61 12.48
CA GLY A 53 4.54 -14.47 12.55
C GLY A 53 4.29 -15.82 13.25
N ARG A 54 5.28 -16.27 14.01
CA ARG A 54 5.36 -17.65 14.55
C ARG A 54 4.56 -17.90 15.83
N SER A 55 3.70 -17.00 16.25
CA SER A 55 2.88 -17.22 17.45
C SER A 55 1.75 -18.22 17.17
N VAL A 56 1.45 -19.05 18.16
CA VAL A 56 0.51 -20.18 18.03
C VAL A 56 -0.89 -19.90 18.58
N HIS A 57 -1.12 -18.74 19.21
CA HIS A 57 -2.46 -18.39 19.71
C HIS A 57 -3.37 -17.94 18.57
N SER A 58 -4.66 -18.15 18.71
CA SER A 58 -5.67 -17.98 17.65
C SER A 58 -5.68 -16.61 16.98
N LEU A 59 -5.49 -15.51 17.73
CA LEU A 59 -5.44 -14.16 17.14
C LEU A 59 -4.22 -13.96 16.26
N ALA A 60 -3.04 -14.45 16.65
CA ALA A 60 -1.84 -14.33 15.82
C ALA A 60 -1.92 -15.18 14.55
N VAL A 61 -2.48 -16.38 14.63
CA VAL A 61 -2.75 -17.21 13.46
C VAL A 61 -3.71 -16.48 12.51
N LYS A 62 -4.80 -15.91 13.03
CA LYS A 62 -5.75 -15.12 12.23
C LYS A 62 -5.10 -13.90 11.58
N ALA A 63 -4.30 -13.13 12.33
CA ALA A 63 -3.58 -11.96 11.81
C ALA A 63 -2.58 -12.36 10.71
N THR A 64 -1.82 -13.45 10.91
CA THR A 64 -0.89 -13.98 9.93
C THR A 64 -1.60 -14.40 8.65
N ASN A 65 -2.70 -15.14 8.74
CA ASN A 65 -3.48 -15.55 7.58
C ASN A 65 -4.00 -14.34 6.79
N ARG A 66 -4.52 -13.31 7.49
CA ARG A 66 -4.99 -12.07 6.85
C ARG A 66 -3.88 -11.30 6.14
N PHE A 67 -2.69 -11.28 6.73
CA PHE A 67 -1.53 -10.65 6.11
C PHE A 67 -1.14 -11.39 4.81
N GLU A 68 -1.07 -12.72 4.85
CA GLU A 68 -0.73 -13.53 3.69
C GLU A 68 -1.82 -13.50 2.60
N GLU A 69 -3.11 -13.52 2.97
CA GLU A 69 -4.22 -13.29 2.03
C GLU A 69 -4.09 -11.92 1.32
N SER A 70 -3.59 -10.91 2.01
CA SER A 70 -3.37 -9.58 1.40
C SER A 70 -2.24 -9.65 0.38
N ARG A 71 -1.16 -10.38 0.67
CA ARG A 71 -0.06 -10.63 -0.25
C ARG A 71 -0.55 -11.34 -1.51
N ASP A 72 -1.36 -12.40 -1.36
CA ASP A 72 -1.93 -13.15 -2.48
C ASP A 72 -2.83 -12.28 -3.39
N LYS A 73 -3.59 -11.35 -2.78
CA LYS A 73 -4.41 -10.40 -3.55
C LYS A 73 -3.56 -9.44 -4.36
N VAL A 74 -2.49 -8.91 -3.77
CA VAL A 74 -1.56 -8.01 -4.48
C VAL A 74 -0.82 -8.76 -5.59
N GLN A 75 -0.35 -9.97 -5.31
CA GLN A 75 0.25 -10.85 -6.31
C GLN A 75 -0.64 -11.03 -7.55
N LYS A 76 -1.92 -11.38 -7.32
CA LYS A 76 -2.90 -11.54 -8.41
C LYS A 76 -3.17 -10.23 -9.15
N TYR A 77 -3.28 -9.12 -8.43
CA TYR A 77 -3.54 -7.81 -9.02
C TYR A 77 -2.40 -7.34 -9.92
N LEU A 78 -1.14 -7.59 -9.52
CA LEU A 78 0.05 -7.24 -10.27
C LEU A 78 0.43 -8.31 -11.32
N ASN A 79 -0.28 -9.44 -11.35
CA ASN A 79 0.03 -10.59 -12.19
C ASN A 79 1.46 -11.11 -11.97
N ALA A 80 1.95 -11.04 -10.73
CA ALA A 80 3.24 -11.60 -10.35
C ALA A 80 3.19 -13.13 -10.37
N LYS A 81 4.28 -13.76 -10.79
CA LYS A 81 4.33 -15.23 -10.94
C LYS A 81 4.31 -15.94 -9.58
N HIS A 82 5.02 -15.39 -8.60
CA HIS A 82 5.14 -15.96 -7.27
C HIS A 82 4.77 -14.93 -6.20
N ARG A 83 4.22 -15.38 -5.07
CA ARG A 83 3.84 -14.50 -3.96
C ARG A 83 5.05 -13.85 -3.27
N GLU A 84 6.20 -14.49 -3.35
CA GLU A 84 7.48 -14.04 -2.79
C GLU A 84 8.02 -12.79 -3.52
N GLU A 85 7.52 -12.51 -4.74
CA GLU A 85 7.84 -11.29 -5.47
C GLU A 85 7.16 -10.05 -4.85
N ILE A 86 6.18 -10.25 -3.95
CA ILE A 86 5.48 -9.16 -3.28
C ILE A 86 6.15 -8.85 -1.96
N ILE A 87 6.78 -7.68 -1.90
CA ILE A 87 7.44 -7.16 -0.70
C ILE A 87 6.71 -5.89 -0.26
N PHE A 88 6.15 -5.90 0.95
CA PHE A 88 5.54 -4.71 1.54
C PHE A 88 6.59 -3.83 2.18
N THR A 89 6.59 -2.56 1.82
CA THR A 89 7.47 -1.51 2.36
C THR A 89 6.65 -0.37 2.94
N LYS A 90 7.27 0.52 3.70
CA LYS A 90 6.59 1.68 4.31
C LYS A 90 6.34 2.80 3.29
N SER A 91 7.17 2.89 2.24
CA SER A 91 7.12 3.98 1.27
C SER A 91 7.88 3.63 -0.02
N ALA A 92 7.66 4.42 -1.08
CA ALA A 92 8.44 4.35 -2.30
C ALA A 92 9.95 4.58 -2.03
N THR A 93 10.28 5.50 -1.12
CA THR A 93 11.67 5.75 -0.72
C THR A 93 12.32 4.49 -0.14
N GLU A 94 11.63 3.77 0.76
CA GLU A 94 12.15 2.51 1.29
C GLU A 94 12.30 1.46 0.19
N SER A 95 11.35 1.36 -0.73
CA SER A 95 11.41 0.42 -1.86
C SER A 95 12.60 0.69 -2.76
N ILE A 96 12.86 1.95 -3.11
CA ILE A 96 14.00 2.35 -3.94
C ILE A 96 15.32 2.04 -3.23
N ASN A 97 15.45 2.39 -1.95
CA ASN A 97 16.64 2.09 -1.17
C ASN A 97 16.86 0.58 -0.98
N LEU A 98 15.79 -0.20 -0.82
CA LEU A 98 15.88 -1.65 -0.76
C LEU A 98 16.42 -2.24 -2.08
N ILE A 99 15.93 -1.74 -3.22
CA ILE A 99 16.44 -2.14 -4.55
C ILE A 99 17.91 -1.72 -4.70
N ALA A 100 18.23 -0.48 -4.34
CA ALA A 100 19.61 0.03 -4.46
C ALA A 100 20.59 -0.82 -3.65
N SER A 101 20.26 -1.14 -2.39
CA SER A 101 21.14 -1.92 -1.52
C SER A 101 21.17 -3.42 -1.85
N SER A 102 20.07 -4.01 -2.32
CA SER A 102 20.02 -5.46 -2.56
C SER A 102 20.36 -5.84 -4.00
N PHE A 103 19.70 -5.20 -4.97
CA PHE A 103 19.93 -5.44 -6.39
C PHE A 103 21.22 -4.78 -6.86
N GLY A 104 21.46 -3.53 -6.43
CA GLY A 104 22.66 -2.77 -6.76
C GLY A 104 23.93 -3.52 -6.34
N ASP A 105 24.05 -3.86 -5.07
CA ASP A 105 25.22 -4.57 -4.53
C ASP A 105 25.44 -5.94 -5.19
N LYS A 106 24.37 -6.60 -5.58
CA LYS A 106 24.47 -7.95 -6.14
C LYS A 106 24.75 -7.98 -7.64
N PHE A 107 24.15 -7.08 -8.40
CA PHE A 107 24.12 -7.17 -9.88
C PHE A 107 24.84 -6.05 -10.59
N ILE A 108 24.96 -4.85 -10.01
CA ILE A 108 25.64 -3.71 -10.64
C ILE A 108 27.14 -3.80 -10.34
N LYS A 109 27.96 -3.67 -11.37
CA LYS A 109 29.41 -3.81 -11.31
C LYS A 109 30.09 -2.58 -11.89
N GLU A 110 31.39 -2.49 -11.70
CA GLU A 110 32.21 -1.44 -12.34
C GLU A 110 32.04 -1.49 -13.86
N GLY A 111 31.68 -0.34 -14.44
CA GLY A 111 31.41 -0.18 -15.86
C GLY A 111 29.94 -0.26 -16.26
N ASP A 112 29.03 -0.67 -15.33
CA ASP A 112 27.60 -0.60 -15.59
C ASP A 112 27.08 0.83 -15.50
N GLU A 113 26.06 1.15 -16.28
CA GLU A 113 25.47 2.48 -16.35
C GLU A 113 24.06 2.49 -15.75
N ILE A 114 23.73 3.58 -15.05
CA ILE A 114 22.38 3.85 -14.54
C ILE A 114 21.82 5.06 -15.28
N LEU A 115 20.77 4.84 -16.08
CA LEU A 115 20.10 5.90 -16.82
C LEU A 115 19.05 6.58 -15.94
N THR A 116 19.13 7.90 -15.82
CA THR A 116 18.10 8.73 -15.16
C THR A 116 17.70 9.89 -16.07
N THR A 117 16.63 10.61 -15.72
CA THR A 117 16.22 11.83 -16.41
C THR A 117 16.56 13.06 -15.57
N GLU A 118 16.61 14.25 -16.19
CA GLU A 118 16.84 15.52 -15.46
C GLU A 118 15.68 15.90 -14.52
N LEU A 119 14.52 15.25 -14.66
CA LEU A 119 13.34 15.53 -13.86
C LEU A 119 13.21 14.62 -12.63
N GLU A 120 14.12 13.65 -12.45
CA GLU A 120 14.09 12.67 -11.35
C GLU A 120 15.42 12.58 -10.61
#